data_3bfb6d70c094618260e9ad2db055e339
#
_entry.id   3bfb6d70c094618260e9ad2db055e339
#
_cell.length_a   1.000
_cell.length_b   1.000
_cell.length_c   1.000
_cell.angle_alpha   90.00
_cell.angle_beta   90.00
_cell.angle_gamma   90.00
#
_symmetry.space_group_name_H-M   'P 1'
#
loop_
_entity.id
_entity.type
_entity.pdbx_description
1 polymer ?
#
loop_
_entity_poly.entity_id
_entity_poly.type
_entity_poly.pdbx_seq_one_letter_code
_entity_poly.pdbx_strand_id
1 'polypeptide(L)'
;MNEKKTSYSTEFLKAIEIGRPPNIKKLFPNSKALIVSGKVVDRAMLKKGKAISIAANGRNNLVIRGALRAAQSANSALIIEIAKSEGGADAYCAVNFWNMARQVDAACNEMGITIPVAIHADHYGIKNSADVLKAQVEIPTLFEAGITSIAIDASHMPDDENLLANIALSPFVPDWAGLETEVGEIKGKAGLSTVEEAMFLIRGLNAHNIFPDWIALNNGTTHGIEASDQGIQVELTAEIHHALAPYQVSGAQHGTSGNSSERLRYIAAKTQTTKANVATALQMISWGLEVNDYGNAILDSRENFIKVKGDGMNEELWDEITTYAEAHDLKKGNIKKINLPFENKIMAQPQAIREKMIARVENFVSEMLVNVFNAENTADLALECILEAGSHDVGVKGKRIEEPAEWTESRIREKCALISSDKGPEGDFDD
;
A
#
# COMPACT_ATOMS: atom_id res chain seq x y z
N MET A 1 30.59 9.32 -20.76
CA MET A 1 29.19 8.95 -20.61
C MET A 1 28.37 10.14 -21.11
N ASN A 2 27.66 9.99 -22.23
CA ASN A 2 26.77 11.05 -22.71
C ASN A 2 25.57 11.11 -21.77
N GLU A 3 25.45 12.19 -21.00
CA GLU A 3 24.21 12.52 -20.31
C GLU A 3 23.10 12.66 -21.37
N LYS A 4 22.24 11.66 -21.49
CA LYS A 4 20.95 11.85 -22.17
C LYS A 4 20.20 12.89 -21.35
N LYS A 5 20.19 14.15 -21.80
CA LYS A 5 19.29 15.16 -21.22
C LYS A 5 17.86 14.65 -21.41
N THR A 6 17.25 14.19 -20.33
CA THR A 6 15.82 13.88 -20.30
C THR A 6 15.09 15.18 -20.59
N SER A 7 14.43 15.28 -21.73
CA SER A 7 13.58 16.44 -22.07
C SER A 7 12.24 16.23 -21.35
N TYR A 8 11.99 17.00 -20.30
CA TYR A 8 10.70 17.00 -19.59
C TYR A 8 9.66 17.79 -20.38
N SER A 9 8.40 17.31 -20.43
CA SER A 9 7.31 18.08 -21.02
C SER A 9 6.96 19.31 -20.18
N THR A 10 6.31 20.30 -20.80
CA THR A 10 5.86 21.52 -20.10
C THR A 10 4.86 21.19 -19.00
N GLU A 11 3.96 20.24 -19.28
CA GLU A 11 2.94 19.75 -18.34
C GLU A 11 3.58 19.09 -17.14
N PHE A 12 4.58 18.24 -17.36
CA PHE A 12 5.33 17.59 -16.27
C PHE A 12 6.05 18.61 -15.39
N LEU A 13 6.74 19.59 -15.99
CA LEU A 13 7.42 20.64 -15.23
C LEU A 13 6.44 21.47 -14.40
N LYS A 14 5.27 21.79 -14.96
CA LYS A 14 4.21 22.45 -14.21
C LYS A 14 3.67 21.58 -13.07
N ALA A 15 3.47 20.27 -13.31
CA ALA A 15 3.05 19.34 -12.28
C ALA A 15 4.10 19.22 -11.16
N ILE A 16 5.40 19.22 -11.44
CA ILE A 16 6.48 19.29 -10.44
C ILE A 16 6.35 20.55 -9.57
N GLU A 17 6.02 21.67 -10.17
CA GLU A 17 5.90 22.95 -9.45
C GLU A 17 4.70 22.96 -8.52
N ILE A 18 3.51 22.57 -9.01
CA ILE A 18 2.25 22.73 -8.24
C ILE A 18 1.81 21.46 -7.51
N GLY A 19 2.09 20.27 -8.06
CA GLY A 19 1.53 18.99 -7.61
C GLY A 19 2.28 18.30 -6.47
N ARG A 20 3.51 18.73 -6.15
CA ARG A 20 4.28 18.19 -5.03
C ARG A 20 3.79 18.81 -3.72
N PRO A 21 3.45 18.00 -2.69
CA PRO A 21 3.01 18.51 -1.39
C PRO A 21 4.10 19.33 -0.67
N PRO A 22 3.73 20.19 0.30
CA PRO A 22 4.66 21.08 0.99
C PRO A 22 5.85 20.37 1.65
N ASN A 23 5.62 19.20 2.26
CA ASN A 23 6.67 18.38 2.87
C ASN A 23 7.70 17.91 1.84
N ILE A 24 7.25 17.46 0.67
CA ILE A 24 8.13 17.00 -0.41
C ILE A 24 8.93 18.17 -1.00
N LYS A 25 8.30 19.33 -1.20
CA LYS A 25 9.01 20.55 -1.64
C LYS A 25 10.08 20.99 -0.65
N LYS A 26 9.78 20.87 0.65
CA LYS A 26 10.73 21.21 1.73
C LYS A 26 11.91 20.23 1.78
N LEU A 27 11.64 18.92 1.66
CA LEU A 27 12.68 17.89 1.73
C LEU A 27 13.58 17.85 0.49
N PHE A 28 12.98 18.03 -0.70
CA PHE A 28 13.66 17.84 -1.99
C PHE A 28 13.42 19.03 -2.94
N PRO A 29 13.88 20.25 -2.60
CA PRO A 29 13.52 21.48 -3.32
C PRO A 29 13.94 21.46 -4.80
N ASN A 30 15.04 20.78 -5.13
CA ASN A 30 15.61 20.73 -6.47
C ASN A 30 15.31 19.44 -7.24
N SER A 31 14.55 18.51 -6.63
CA SER A 31 14.23 17.22 -7.23
C SER A 31 13.27 17.34 -8.41
N LYS A 32 13.40 16.41 -9.37
CA LYS A 32 12.45 16.19 -10.48
C LYS A 32 11.54 14.98 -10.26
N ALA A 33 11.62 14.33 -9.11
CA ALA A 33 10.67 13.28 -8.75
C ALA A 33 9.28 13.90 -8.49
N LEU A 34 8.27 13.41 -9.19
CA LEU A 34 6.88 13.83 -9.00
C LEU A 34 6.22 12.99 -7.90
N ILE A 35 6.65 13.24 -6.66
CA ILE A 35 6.04 12.64 -5.48
C ILE A 35 4.78 13.44 -5.14
N VAL A 36 3.63 12.75 -5.10
CA VAL A 36 2.29 13.34 -5.00
C VAL A 36 1.49 12.77 -3.84
N SER A 37 0.37 13.39 -3.50
CA SER A 37 -0.62 12.84 -2.58
C SER A 37 -1.19 11.52 -3.10
N GLY A 38 -1.51 10.58 -2.19
CA GLY A 38 -2.25 9.37 -2.52
C GLY A 38 -3.59 9.65 -3.20
N LYS A 39 -4.24 10.77 -2.86
CA LYS A 39 -5.47 11.24 -3.52
C LYS A 39 -5.32 11.34 -5.04
N VAL A 40 -4.19 11.83 -5.53
CA VAL A 40 -3.92 12.00 -6.96
C VAL A 40 -3.94 10.65 -7.68
N VAL A 41 -3.32 9.62 -7.06
CA VAL A 41 -3.30 8.26 -7.62
C VAL A 41 -4.71 7.66 -7.65
N ASP A 42 -5.46 7.77 -6.56
CA ASP A 42 -6.85 7.32 -6.51
C ASP A 42 -7.71 7.98 -7.61
N ARG A 43 -7.61 9.31 -7.77
CA ARG A 43 -8.36 10.05 -8.82
C ARG A 43 -7.98 9.59 -10.21
N ALA A 44 -6.70 9.31 -10.46
CA ALA A 44 -6.25 8.80 -11.76
C ALA A 44 -6.87 7.44 -12.09
N MET A 45 -6.92 6.52 -11.11
CA MET A 45 -7.55 5.21 -11.29
C MET A 45 -9.06 5.33 -11.53
N LEU A 46 -9.75 6.19 -10.77
CA LEU A 46 -11.17 6.48 -10.98
C LEU A 46 -11.44 7.09 -12.37
N LYS A 47 -10.58 8.03 -12.82
CA LYS A 47 -10.69 8.68 -14.14
C LYS A 47 -10.45 7.68 -15.28
N LYS A 48 -9.52 6.73 -15.11
CA LYS A 48 -9.30 5.61 -16.04
C LYS A 48 -10.52 4.69 -16.08
N GLY A 49 -11.12 4.43 -14.93
CA GLY A 49 -12.22 3.49 -14.75
C GLY A 49 -11.78 2.03 -14.78
N LYS A 50 -12.21 1.26 -13.80
CA LYS A 50 -11.85 -0.16 -13.67
C LYS A 50 -10.33 -0.39 -13.68
N ALA A 51 -9.58 0.51 -13.05
CA ALA A 51 -8.13 0.45 -12.91
C ALA A 51 -7.72 0.44 -11.43
N ILE A 52 -6.64 -0.28 -11.13
CA ILE A 52 -6.10 -0.42 -9.78
C ILE A 52 -4.62 -0.07 -9.82
N SER A 53 -4.17 0.88 -8.99
CA SER A 53 -2.75 1.12 -8.78
C SER A 53 -2.17 0.04 -7.87
N ILE A 54 -0.96 -0.41 -8.19
CA ILE A 54 -0.18 -1.22 -7.25
C ILE A 54 0.36 -0.30 -6.15
N ALA A 55 0.14 -0.72 -4.91
CA ALA A 55 0.89 -0.26 -3.76
C ALA A 55 2.02 -1.29 -3.54
N ALA A 56 3.20 -0.96 -4.07
CA ALA A 56 4.36 -1.82 -4.05
C ALA A 56 5.08 -1.65 -2.70
N ASN A 57 5.12 -2.74 -1.92
CA ASN A 57 5.77 -2.71 -0.62
C ASN A 57 7.30 -2.68 -0.77
N GLY A 58 7.88 -1.54 -0.39
CA GLY A 58 9.27 -1.18 -0.58
C GLY A 58 10.21 -1.71 0.50
N ARG A 59 10.10 -2.97 0.95
CA ARG A 59 10.96 -3.56 2.01
C ARG A 59 12.46 -3.37 1.78
N ASN A 60 12.88 -3.21 0.53
CA ASN A 60 14.25 -2.86 0.17
C ASN A 60 14.30 -1.97 -1.08
N ASN A 61 15.44 -1.30 -1.27
CA ASN A 61 15.63 -0.36 -2.38
C ASN A 61 15.53 -0.99 -3.78
N LEU A 62 15.87 -2.27 -3.94
CA LEU A 62 15.83 -2.95 -5.24
C LEU A 62 14.39 -3.20 -5.70
N VAL A 63 13.47 -3.50 -4.75
CA VAL A 63 12.03 -3.59 -5.01
C VAL A 63 11.48 -2.22 -5.44
N ILE A 64 11.82 -1.14 -4.71
CA ILE A 64 11.40 0.22 -5.07
C ILE A 64 11.81 0.55 -6.51
N ARG A 65 13.06 0.27 -6.89
CA ARG A 65 13.59 0.53 -8.23
C ARG A 65 12.87 -0.28 -9.32
N GLY A 66 12.61 -1.55 -9.06
CA GLY A 66 11.89 -2.42 -10.00
C GLY A 66 10.45 -1.94 -10.24
N ALA A 67 9.73 -1.60 -9.16
CA ALA A 67 8.37 -1.08 -9.25
C ALA A 67 8.31 0.28 -10.00
N LEU A 68 9.26 1.19 -9.73
CA LEU A 68 9.35 2.47 -10.44
C LEU A 68 9.63 2.30 -11.94
N ARG A 69 10.53 1.38 -12.34
CA ARG A 69 10.80 1.07 -13.74
C ARG A 69 9.56 0.50 -14.45
N ALA A 70 8.88 -0.43 -13.81
CA ALA A 70 7.66 -1.01 -14.34
C ALA A 70 6.57 0.05 -14.56
N ALA A 71 6.34 0.90 -13.57
CA ALA A 71 5.37 1.97 -13.65
C ALA A 71 5.75 3.01 -14.73
N GLN A 72 7.03 3.34 -14.87
CA GLN A 72 7.52 4.21 -15.95
C GLN A 72 7.26 3.60 -17.33
N SER A 73 7.53 2.31 -17.49
CA SER A 73 7.31 1.60 -18.76
C SER A 73 5.83 1.50 -19.11
N ALA A 74 4.95 1.32 -18.12
CA ALA A 74 3.50 1.28 -18.29
C ALA A 74 2.86 2.68 -18.36
N ASN A 75 3.62 3.76 -18.16
CA ASN A 75 3.10 5.12 -17.96
C ASN A 75 1.99 5.14 -16.88
N SER A 76 2.24 4.47 -15.74
CA SER A 76 1.27 4.28 -14.66
C SER A 76 1.62 5.12 -13.44
N ALA A 77 0.62 5.74 -12.81
CA ALA A 77 0.77 6.26 -11.46
C ALA A 77 0.95 5.10 -10.48
N LEU A 78 1.81 5.28 -9.48
CA LEU A 78 2.25 4.22 -8.57
C LEU A 78 2.15 4.65 -7.10
N ILE A 79 1.97 3.68 -6.20
CA ILE A 79 2.15 3.85 -4.76
C ILE A 79 3.36 3.01 -4.32
N ILE A 80 4.27 3.60 -3.57
CA ILE A 80 5.29 2.88 -2.80
C ILE A 80 4.87 2.94 -1.34
N GLU A 81 4.82 1.79 -0.70
CA GLU A 81 4.35 1.66 0.67
C GLU A 81 5.27 0.81 1.54
N ILE A 82 5.06 0.87 2.84
CA ILE A 82 5.58 -0.09 3.81
C ILE A 82 4.62 -0.14 5.00
N ALA A 83 4.44 -1.33 5.59
CA ALA A 83 3.59 -1.48 6.77
C ALA A 83 4.31 -1.03 8.04
N LYS A 84 3.56 -0.66 9.09
CA LYS A 84 4.11 -0.23 10.39
C LYS A 84 4.98 -1.30 11.03
N SER A 85 4.59 -2.56 10.95
CA SER A 85 5.35 -3.71 11.44
C SER A 85 6.69 -3.92 10.71
N GLU A 86 6.78 -3.44 9.47
CA GLU A 86 7.93 -3.59 8.58
C GLU A 86 8.88 -2.39 8.63
N GLY A 87 8.31 -1.18 8.66
CA GLY A 87 9.02 0.10 8.53
C GLY A 87 8.76 1.10 9.66
N GLY A 88 8.10 0.69 10.76
CA GLY A 88 7.94 1.51 11.96
C GLY A 88 9.19 1.54 12.84
N ALA A 89 9.05 1.96 14.09
CA ALA A 89 10.17 2.12 15.03
C ALA A 89 10.87 0.79 15.38
N ASP A 90 10.13 -0.31 15.50
CA ASP A 90 10.63 -1.64 15.84
C ASP A 90 10.67 -2.59 14.64
N ALA A 91 10.96 -2.03 13.46
CA ALA A 91 10.83 -2.67 12.18
C ALA A 91 11.96 -3.64 11.84
N TYR A 92 11.66 -4.60 10.97
CA TYR A 92 12.63 -5.57 10.45
C TYR A 92 13.16 -5.23 9.04
N CYS A 93 12.85 -4.03 8.49
CA CYS A 93 13.36 -3.56 7.22
C CYS A 93 14.29 -2.35 7.40
N ALA A 94 15.28 -2.21 6.52
CA ALA A 94 16.14 -1.04 6.48
C ALA A 94 15.43 0.17 5.86
N VAL A 95 14.52 -0.06 4.89
CA VAL A 95 13.57 0.96 4.44
C VAL A 95 12.50 1.09 5.51
N ASN A 96 12.19 2.33 5.88
CA ASN A 96 11.24 2.64 6.94
C ASN A 96 10.49 3.93 6.64
N PHE A 97 9.49 4.28 7.45
CA PHE A 97 8.68 5.48 7.25
C PHE A 97 9.50 6.78 7.12
N TRP A 98 10.63 6.87 7.81
CA TRP A 98 11.43 8.11 7.86
C TRP A 98 12.50 8.20 6.76
N ASN A 99 12.74 7.11 5.98
CA ASN A 99 13.71 7.14 4.88
C ASN A 99 13.13 6.77 3.52
N MET A 100 11.91 6.22 3.44
CA MET A 100 11.31 5.74 2.19
C MET A 100 11.19 6.86 1.13
N ALA A 101 10.77 8.07 1.53
CA ALA A 101 10.69 9.20 0.60
C ALA A 101 12.04 9.53 -0.04
N ARG A 102 13.15 9.44 0.73
CA ARG A 102 14.51 9.66 0.22
C ARG A 102 14.94 8.57 -0.75
N GLN A 103 14.55 7.32 -0.49
CA GLN A 103 14.82 6.19 -1.38
C GLN A 103 14.10 6.36 -2.72
N VAL A 104 12.81 6.75 -2.67
CA VAL A 104 12.01 6.99 -3.87
C VAL A 104 12.52 8.20 -4.65
N ASP A 105 12.78 9.32 -3.98
CA ASP A 105 13.30 10.54 -4.62
C ASP A 105 14.62 10.28 -5.34
N ALA A 106 15.59 9.65 -4.65
CA ALA A 106 16.89 9.30 -5.24
C ALA A 106 16.72 8.39 -6.45
N ALA A 107 15.92 7.32 -6.34
CA ALA A 107 15.68 6.38 -7.42
C ALA A 107 15.02 7.06 -8.63
N CYS A 108 14.02 7.91 -8.41
CA CYS A 108 13.37 8.66 -9.49
C CYS A 108 14.35 9.57 -10.24
N ASN A 109 15.17 10.34 -9.51
CA ASN A 109 16.15 11.24 -10.14
C ASN A 109 17.25 10.47 -10.89
N GLU A 110 17.79 9.39 -10.29
CA GLU A 110 18.83 8.56 -10.91
C GLU A 110 18.36 7.86 -12.19
N MET A 111 17.12 7.37 -12.18
CA MET A 111 16.56 6.60 -13.30
C MET A 111 15.79 7.47 -14.32
N GLY A 112 15.58 8.75 -14.02
CA GLY A 112 14.81 9.65 -14.90
C GLY A 112 13.32 9.31 -14.93
N ILE A 113 12.76 8.88 -13.80
CA ILE A 113 11.34 8.54 -13.64
C ILE A 113 10.50 9.82 -13.69
N THR A 114 9.44 9.81 -14.47
CA THR A 114 8.54 10.97 -14.69
C THR A 114 7.08 10.68 -14.30
N ILE A 115 6.77 9.47 -13.88
CA ILE A 115 5.40 9.15 -13.43
C ILE A 115 5.14 9.69 -12.02
N PRO A 116 3.88 10.02 -11.69
CA PRO A 116 3.48 10.38 -10.33
C PRO A 116 3.60 9.17 -9.37
N VAL A 117 4.20 9.40 -8.20
CA VAL A 117 4.39 8.38 -7.16
C VAL A 117 3.86 8.89 -5.82
N ALA A 118 2.95 8.16 -5.19
CA ALA A 118 2.57 8.41 -3.80
C ALA A 118 3.42 7.56 -2.85
N ILE A 119 3.64 8.05 -1.64
CA ILE A 119 4.37 7.35 -0.58
C ILE A 119 3.41 7.10 0.57
N HIS A 120 3.13 5.84 0.84
CA HIS A 120 2.06 5.42 1.73
C HIS A 120 2.59 4.71 2.99
N ALA A 121 2.19 5.18 4.15
CA ALA A 121 2.36 4.47 5.41
C ALA A 121 1.19 3.48 5.54
N ASP A 122 1.46 2.21 5.24
CA ASP A 122 0.49 1.15 5.22
C ASP A 122 0.29 0.54 6.61
N HIS A 123 -0.90 0.01 6.89
CA HIS A 123 -1.24 -0.66 8.15
C HIS A 123 -0.66 0.07 9.38
N TYR A 124 -0.98 1.37 9.51
CA TYR A 124 -0.58 2.10 10.72
C TYR A 124 -1.45 1.64 11.89
N GLY A 125 -1.12 0.46 12.41
CA GLY A 125 -1.91 -0.29 13.39
C GLY A 125 -2.08 0.44 14.73
N ILE A 126 -3.32 0.51 15.19
CA ILE A 126 -3.77 1.06 16.46
C ILE A 126 -4.53 -0.06 17.19
N LYS A 127 -3.92 -0.62 18.22
CA LYS A 127 -4.47 -1.80 18.92
C LYS A 127 -5.19 -1.42 20.24
N ASN A 128 -4.96 -0.21 20.75
CA ASN A 128 -5.52 0.27 22.02
C ASN A 128 -5.41 1.78 22.17
N SER A 129 -5.99 2.34 23.23
CA SER A 129 -5.97 3.78 23.51
C SER A 129 -4.55 4.36 23.74
N ALA A 130 -3.60 3.56 24.22
CA ALA A 130 -2.23 4.03 24.38
C ALA A 130 -1.54 4.22 23.00
N ASP A 131 -1.89 3.40 22.02
CA ASP A 131 -1.40 3.55 20.65
C ASP A 131 -1.98 4.81 19.99
N VAL A 132 -3.23 5.19 20.28
CA VAL A 132 -3.80 6.46 19.82
C VAL A 132 -2.96 7.65 20.31
N LEU A 133 -2.58 7.67 21.59
CA LEU A 133 -1.74 8.76 22.14
C LEU A 133 -0.35 8.79 21.52
N LYS A 134 0.27 7.65 21.26
CA LYS A 134 1.56 7.58 20.55
C LYS A 134 1.42 8.06 19.11
N ALA A 135 0.37 7.66 18.42
CA ALA A 135 0.10 8.00 17.03
C ALA A 135 -0.08 9.52 16.83
N GLN A 136 -0.71 10.22 17.78
CA GLN A 136 -0.84 11.68 17.73
C GLN A 136 0.51 12.41 17.66
N VAL A 137 1.56 11.82 18.24
CA VAL A 137 2.93 12.36 18.20
C VAL A 137 3.70 11.85 16.98
N GLU A 138 3.52 10.60 16.61
CA GLU A 138 4.31 9.95 15.57
C GLU A 138 3.82 10.32 14.15
N ILE A 139 2.49 10.33 13.89
CA ILE A 139 1.94 10.62 12.56
C ILE A 139 2.48 11.93 11.95
N PRO A 140 2.55 13.06 12.66
CA PRO A 140 3.16 14.27 12.11
C PRO A 140 4.61 14.07 11.63
N THR A 141 5.40 13.25 12.34
CA THR A 141 6.80 13.00 11.97
C THR A 141 6.91 12.20 10.66
N LEU A 142 5.94 11.35 10.36
CA LEU A 142 5.88 10.60 9.10
C LEU A 142 5.70 11.56 7.93
N PHE A 143 4.76 12.50 8.05
CA PHE A 143 4.56 13.53 7.03
C PHE A 143 5.77 14.45 6.90
N GLU A 144 6.42 14.82 7.99
CA GLU A 144 7.68 15.58 7.95
C GLU A 144 8.78 14.80 7.22
N ALA A 145 8.80 13.48 7.31
CA ALA A 145 9.75 12.61 6.63
C ALA A 145 9.41 12.33 5.15
N GLY A 146 8.25 12.77 4.66
CA GLY A 146 7.89 12.70 3.24
C GLY A 146 6.80 11.69 2.89
N ILE A 147 6.10 11.11 3.87
CA ILE A 147 4.88 10.35 3.62
C ILE A 147 3.83 11.27 2.99
N THR A 148 3.05 10.77 2.04
CA THR A 148 2.01 11.53 1.33
C THR A 148 0.62 10.90 1.41
N SER A 149 0.53 9.75 2.10
CA SER A 149 -0.69 8.99 2.30
C SER A 149 -0.52 8.05 3.50
N ILE A 150 -1.59 7.76 4.23
CA ILE A 150 -1.55 6.89 5.41
C ILE A 150 -2.81 6.04 5.52
N ALA A 151 -2.66 4.76 5.93
CA ALA A 151 -3.75 3.91 6.40
C ALA A 151 -3.80 3.94 7.92
N ILE A 152 -4.85 4.52 8.51
CA ILE A 152 -5.12 4.42 9.95
C ILE A 152 -5.89 3.12 10.17
N ASP A 153 -5.20 2.13 10.69
CA ASP A 153 -5.73 0.80 10.93
C ASP A 153 -6.00 0.56 12.42
N ALA A 154 -7.25 0.75 12.83
CA ALA A 154 -7.72 0.40 14.14
C ALA A 154 -8.69 -0.81 14.11
N SER A 155 -8.63 -1.62 13.06
CA SER A 155 -9.52 -2.76 12.81
C SER A 155 -9.38 -3.90 13.82
N HIS A 156 -8.31 -3.91 14.62
CA HIS A 156 -8.12 -4.80 15.78
C HIS A 156 -8.94 -4.40 17.02
N MET A 157 -9.49 -3.16 17.02
CA MET A 157 -10.32 -2.65 18.11
C MET A 157 -11.82 -2.92 17.81
N PRO A 158 -12.70 -2.88 18.83
CA PRO A 158 -14.14 -2.83 18.62
C PRO A 158 -14.54 -1.72 17.65
N ASP A 159 -15.64 -1.88 16.89
CA ASP A 159 -16.01 -0.95 15.81
C ASP A 159 -16.22 0.49 16.28
N ASP A 160 -16.78 0.69 17.48
CA ASP A 160 -16.91 2.03 18.07
C ASP A 160 -15.54 2.64 18.42
N GLU A 161 -14.62 1.84 18.95
CA GLU A 161 -13.27 2.29 19.26
C GLU A 161 -12.43 2.51 17.99
N ASN A 162 -12.61 1.69 16.94
CA ASN A 162 -12.02 1.92 15.62
C ASN A 162 -12.47 3.28 15.07
N LEU A 163 -13.77 3.56 15.06
CA LEU A 163 -14.30 4.84 14.61
C LEU A 163 -13.75 6.00 15.43
N LEU A 164 -13.77 5.88 16.77
CA LEU A 164 -13.28 6.95 17.65
C LEU A 164 -11.77 7.17 17.50
N ALA A 165 -10.98 6.14 17.29
CA ALA A 165 -9.55 6.25 17.02
C ALA A 165 -9.28 7.02 15.71
N ASN A 166 -9.99 6.67 14.62
CA ASN A 166 -9.90 7.40 13.37
C ASN A 166 -10.29 8.87 13.50
N ILE A 167 -11.38 9.18 14.24
CA ILE A 167 -11.79 10.57 14.54
C ILE A 167 -10.70 11.30 15.30
N ALA A 168 -10.11 10.67 16.32
CA ALA A 168 -9.08 11.28 17.17
C ALA A 168 -7.75 11.52 16.42
N LEU A 169 -7.44 10.71 15.41
CA LEU A 169 -6.18 10.77 14.67
C LEU A 169 -6.25 11.60 13.39
N SER A 170 -7.44 11.77 12.80
CA SER A 170 -7.61 12.56 11.56
C SER A 170 -7.04 13.99 11.63
N PRO A 171 -7.09 14.73 12.76
CA PRO A 171 -6.50 16.07 12.84
C PRO A 171 -4.98 16.12 12.67
N PHE A 172 -4.29 14.97 12.79
CA PHE A 172 -2.84 14.84 12.62
C PHE A 172 -2.44 14.43 11.20
N VAL A 173 -3.42 14.16 10.33
CA VAL A 173 -3.24 13.89 8.91
C VAL A 173 -3.50 15.17 8.13
N PRO A 174 -2.55 15.66 7.32
CA PRO A 174 -2.77 16.86 6.51
C PRO A 174 -3.94 16.69 5.53
N ASP A 175 -4.76 17.72 5.33
CA ASP A 175 -5.95 17.68 4.47
C ASP A 175 -5.64 17.26 3.03
N TRP A 176 -4.44 17.59 2.53
CA TRP A 176 -3.99 17.21 1.20
C TRP A 176 -3.54 15.73 1.10
N ALA A 177 -3.25 15.05 2.21
CA ALA A 177 -2.76 13.69 2.20
C ALA A 177 -3.85 12.69 1.85
N GLY A 178 -3.47 11.57 1.22
CA GLY A 178 -4.36 10.43 1.05
C GLY A 178 -4.64 9.76 2.39
N LEU A 179 -5.89 9.39 2.63
CA LEU A 179 -6.34 8.70 3.85
C LEU A 179 -6.99 7.38 3.50
N GLU A 180 -6.51 6.32 4.14
CA GLU A 180 -7.12 5.00 4.14
C GLU A 180 -7.59 4.64 5.55
N THR A 181 -8.71 3.92 5.65
CA THR A 181 -9.21 3.36 6.90
C THR A 181 -9.54 1.89 6.68
N GLU A 182 -9.65 1.11 7.75
CA GLU A 182 -9.80 -0.33 7.67
C GLU A 182 -10.94 -0.85 8.54
N VAL A 183 -11.64 -1.89 8.06
CA VAL A 183 -12.72 -2.58 8.76
C VAL A 183 -12.42 -4.06 8.81
N GLY A 184 -12.45 -4.63 9.99
CA GLY A 184 -12.17 -6.04 10.21
C GLY A 184 -10.70 -6.35 9.95
N GLU A 185 -10.12 -7.20 10.77
CA GLU A 185 -8.79 -7.75 10.55
C GLU A 185 -8.86 -8.85 9.49
N ILE A 186 -7.80 -9.08 8.73
CA ILE A 186 -7.71 -10.23 7.83
C ILE A 186 -7.68 -11.51 8.67
N LYS A 187 -8.84 -12.17 8.80
CA LYS A 187 -9.05 -13.38 9.63
C LYS A 187 -9.40 -14.63 8.81
N GLY A 188 -9.30 -14.56 7.47
CA GLY A 188 -9.84 -15.61 6.61
C GLY A 188 -11.37 -15.67 6.67
N LYS A 189 -11.96 -16.84 6.43
CA LYS A 189 -13.42 -17.01 6.26
C LYS A 189 -14.28 -16.71 7.51
N ALA A 190 -13.71 -16.77 8.70
CA ALA A 190 -14.46 -16.71 9.95
C ALA A 190 -14.79 -15.29 10.41
N GLY A 191 -14.24 -14.26 9.79
CA GLY A 191 -14.40 -12.88 10.23
C GLY A 191 -14.48 -11.88 9.07
N LEU A 192 -15.20 -12.20 7.98
CA LEU A 192 -15.39 -11.30 6.85
C LEU A 192 -16.06 -10.00 7.28
N SER A 193 -15.62 -8.88 6.72
CA SER A 193 -16.27 -7.59 6.90
C SER A 193 -17.70 -7.63 6.39
N THR A 194 -18.61 -6.95 7.08
CA THR A 194 -20.01 -6.83 6.69
C THR A 194 -20.33 -5.46 6.11
N VAL A 195 -21.45 -5.34 5.41
CA VAL A 195 -21.95 -4.05 4.93
C VAL A 195 -22.22 -3.10 6.09
N GLU A 196 -22.75 -3.63 7.21
CA GLU A 196 -23.09 -2.86 8.40
C GLU A 196 -21.85 -2.26 9.06
N GLU A 197 -20.77 -3.03 9.21
CA GLU A 197 -19.51 -2.57 9.79
C GLU A 197 -18.87 -1.46 8.92
N ALA A 198 -18.77 -1.70 7.60
CA ALA A 198 -18.22 -0.72 6.68
C ALA A 198 -19.05 0.57 6.64
N MET A 199 -20.37 0.45 6.62
CA MET A 199 -21.29 1.58 6.66
C MET A 199 -21.19 2.33 7.99
N PHE A 200 -21.09 1.63 9.12
CA PHE A 200 -20.93 2.26 10.43
C PHE A 200 -19.67 3.14 10.48
N LEU A 201 -18.53 2.61 10.08
CA LEU A 201 -17.27 3.36 10.08
C LEU A 201 -17.35 4.58 9.15
N ILE A 202 -17.75 4.39 7.90
CA ILE A 202 -17.75 5.49 6.90
C ILE A 202 -18.80 6.55 7.22
N ARG A 203 -19.98 6.17 7.70
CA ARG A 203 -21.01 7.14 8.14
C ARG A 203 -20.54 7.97 9.31
N GLY A 204 -19.94 7.33 10.31
CA GLY A 204 -19.38 8.03 11.46
C GLY A 204 -18.28 9.00 11.07
N LEU A 205 -17.34 8.60 10.23
CA LEU A 205 -16.30 9.49 9.70
C LEU A 205 -16.90 10.65 8.89
N ASN A 206 -17.86 10.38 8.03
CA ASN A 206 -18.55 11.40 7.24
C ASN A 206 -19.25 12.46 8.10
N ALA A 207 -19.89 12.07 9.20
CA ALA A 207 -20.51 12.99 10.15
C ALA A 207 -19.49 13.97 10.80
N HIS A 208 -18.24 13.52 10.93
CA HIS A 208 -17.14 14.30 11.48
C HIS A 208 -16.30 15.05 10.40
N ASN A 209 -16.78 15.15 9.14
CA ASN A 209 -16.08 15.73 8.00
C ASN A 209 -14.76 15.02 7.64
N ILE A 210 -14.66 13.74 7.92
CA ILE A 210 -13.53 12.90 7.55
C ILE A 210 -13.96 12.09 6.31
N PHE A 211 -13.20 12.23 5.21
CA PHE A 211 -13.53 11.64 3.93
C PHE A 211 -12.38 10.76 3.45
N PRO A 212 -12.29 9.49 3.87
CA PRO A 212 -11.24 8.59 3.42
C PRO A 212 -11.26 8.45 1.90
N ASP A 213 -10.06 8.34 1.31
CA ASP A 213 -9.91 8.00 -0.11
C ASP A 213 -10.14 6.51 -0.33
N TRP A 214 -9.71 5.68 0.64
CA TRP A 214 -9.83 4.24 0.59
C TRP A 214 -10.39 3.64 1.88
N ILE A 215 -11.01 2.48 1.70
CA ILE A 215 -11.36 1.56 2.76
C ILE A 215 -10.79 0.18 2.43
N ALA A 216 -10.06 -0.42 3.37
CA ALA A 216 -9.66 -1.81 3.32
C ALA A 216 -10.65 -2.69 4.07
N LEU A 217 -10.88 -3.89 3.55
CA LEU A 217 -11.88 -4.84 4.03
C LEU A 217 -11.23 -6.19 4.31
N ASN A 218 -11.70 -6.88 5.35
CA ASN A 218 -11.52 -8.32 5.43
C ASN A 218 -12.48 -9.01 4.47
N ASN A 219 -12.01 -9.37 3.30
CA ASN A 219 -12.80 -10.02 2.26
C ASN A 219 -12.34 -11.44 1.94
N GLY A 220 -11.71 -12.12 2.89
CA GLY A 220 -11.33 -13.54 2.80
C GLY A 220 -9.91 -13.78 2.27
N THR A 221 -9.07 -12.75 2.27
CA THR A 221 -7.64 -12.91 1.99
C THR A 221 -6.87 -13.29 3.26
N THR A 222 -5.73 -13.94 3.08
CA THR A 222 -4.73 -14.19 4.13
C THR A 222 -3.42 -13.53 3.72
N HIS A 223 -2.72 -12.94 4.69
CA HIS A 223 -1.37 -12.44 4.45
C HIS A 223 -0.38 -13.60 4.35
N GLY A 224 0.57 -13.51 3.41
CA GLY A 224 1.70 -14.42 3.33
C GLY A 224 1.65 -15.42 2.19
N ILE A 225 2.34 -16.55 2.38
CA ILE A 225 2.61 -17.57 1.36
C ILE A 225 1.45 -18.55 1.18
N GLU A 226 0.50 -18.60 2.12
CA GLU A 226 -0.60 -19.57 2.10
C GLU A 226 -1.74 -19.04 1.23
N ALA A 227 -2.01 -19.73 0.13
CA ALA A 227 -3.21 -19.48 -0.67
C ALA A 227 -4.44 -19.96 0.11
N SER A 228 -5.43 -19.09 0.32
CA SER A 228 -6.73 -19.56 0.78
C SER A 228 -7.45 -20.22 -0.40
N ASP A 229 -8.04 -21.40 -0.21
CA ASP A 229 -8.82 -22.10 -1.23
C ASP A 229 -9.99 -21.28 -1.78
N GLN A 230 -10.43 -20.25 -1.07
CA GLN A 230 -11.54 -19.37 -1.47
C GLN A 230 -11.07 -17.98 -1.93
N GLY A 231 -9.92 -17.47 -1.46
CA GLY A 231 -9.39 -16.15 -1.82
C GLY A 231 -10.40 -15.01 -1.61
N ILE A 232 -10.18 -13.89 -2.29
CA ILE A 232 -11.01 -12.70 -2.20
C ILE A 232 -12.46 -12.99 -2.59
N GLN A 233 -13.39 -12.59 -1.72
CA GLN A 233 -14.86 -12.67 -1.96
C GLN A 233 -15.31 -11.44 -2.76
N VAL A 234 -15.32 -11.55 -4.08
CA VAL A 234 -15.53 -10.40 -4.97
C VAL A 234 -16.94 -9.85 -4.85
N GLU A 235 -17.94 -10.71 -4.75
CA GLU A 235 -19.36 -10.32 -4.63
C GLU A 235 -19.61 -9.55 -3.33
N LEU A 236 -19.08 -10.02 -2.21
CA LEU A 236 -19.14 -9.32 -0.92
C LEU A 236 -18.48 -7.95 -1.01
N THR A 237 -17.27 -7.90 -1.59
CA THR A 237 -16.53 -6.64 -1.79
C THR A 237 -17.35 -5.67 -2.66
N ALA A 238 -17.97 -6.16 -3.72
CA ALA A 238 -18.82 -5.35 -4.61
C ALA A 238 -20.08 -4.83 -3.90
N GLU A 239 -20.71 -5.66 -3.06
CA GLU A 239 -21.88 -5.29 -2.25
C GLU A 239 -21.55 -4.17 -1.27
N ILE A 240 -20.44 -4.32 -0.52
CA ILE A 240 -19.96 -3.28 0.41
C ILE A 240 -19.66 -1.98 -0.33
N HIS A 241 -18.91 -2.04 -1.44
CA HIS A 241 -18.59 -0.84 -2.23
C HIS A 241 -19.83 -0.18 -2.82
N HIS A 242 -20.85 -0.95 -3.21
CA HIS A 242 -22.12 -0.41 -3.68
C HIS A 242 -22.86 0.34 -2.56
N ALA A 243 -22.91 -0.20 -1.35
CA ALA A 243 -23.49 0.48 -0.20
C ALA A 243 -22.75 1.79 0.15
N LEU A 244 -21.41 1.80 -0.02
CA LEU A 244 -20.56 2.98 0.24
C LEU A 244 -20.58 4.03 -0.89
N ALA A 245 -21.20 3.76 -2.04
CA ALA A 245 -21.18 4.66 -3.19
C ALA A 245 -21.60 6.12 -2.90
N PRO A 246 -22.59 6.40 -2.02
CA PRO A 246 -22.95 7.78 -1.67
C PRO A 246 -21.82 8.57 -1.02
N TYR A 247 -20.87 7.89 -0.37
CA TYR A 247 -19.72 8.48 0.34
C TYR A 247 -18.48 8.62 -0.54
N GLN A 248 -18.50 8.05 -1.74
CA GLN A 248 -17.45 8.10 -2.76
C GLN A 248 -16.09 7.56 -2.25
N VAL A 249 -16.10 6.55 -1.39
CA VAL A 249 -14.90 5.87 -0.91
C VAL A 249 -14.49 4.78 -1.89
N SER A 250 -13.23 4.73 -2.27
CA SER A 250 -12.65 3.66 -3.09
C SER A 250 -12.22 2.48 -2.22
N GLY A 251 -12.07 1.30 -2.81
CA GLY A 251 -11.50 0.14 -2.10
C GLY A 251 -9.98 0.10 -2.16
N ALA A 252 -9.38 -0.35 -1.06
CA ALA A 252 -8.01 -0.85 -1.00
C ALA A 252 -8.05 -2.37 -0.82
N GLN A 253 -7.36 -3.12 -1.68
CA GLN A 253 -7.28 -4.57 -1.61
C GLN A 253 -5.98 -4.98 -0.95
N HIS A 254 -6.07 -5.52 0.25
CA HIS A 254 -4.97 -6.16 0.95
C HIS A 254 -4.90 -7.66 0.60
N GLY A 255 -3.77 -8.33 0.94
CA GLY A 255 -3.61 -9.74 0.67
C GLY A 255 -3.74 -10.12 -0.81
N THR A 256 -3.26 -9.27 -1.72
CA THR A 256 -3.32 -9.48 -3.18
C THR A 256 -2.51 -10.70 -3.61
N SER A 257 -1.38 -10.96 -2.95
CA SER A 257 -0.57 -12.18 -3.16
C SER A 257 -1.41 -13.43 -2.87
N GLY A 258 -1.28 -14.46 -3.70
CA GLY A 258 -2.04 -15.69 -3.54
C GLY A 258 -3.39 -15.73 -4.26
N ASN A 259 -3.74 -14.67 -4.97
CA ASN A 259 -4.94 -14.63 -5.82
C ASN A 259 -4.57 -14.70 -7.30
N SER A 260 -5.37 -15.45 -8.08
CA SER A 260 -5.13 -15.58 -9.53
C SER A 260 -5.30 -14.25 -10.25
N SER A 261 -4.55 -14.07 -11.34
CA SER A 261 -4.70 -12.90 -12.22
C SER A 261 -6.15 -12.74 -12.72
N GLU A 262 -6.86 -13.84 -12.95
CA GLU A 262 -8.27 -13.81 -13.33
C GLU A 262 -9.14 -13.22 -12.21
N ARG A 263 -8.95 -13.66 -10.96
CA ARG A 263 -9.67 -13.13 -9.80
C ARG A 263 -9.37 -11.65 -9.58
N LEU A 264 -8.11 -11.25 -9.70
CA LEU A 264 -7.70 -9.84 -9.56
C LEU A 264 -8.29 -8.95 -10.68
N ARG A 265 -8.33 -9.43 -11.93
CA ARG A 265 -9.07 -8.76 -13.02
C ARG A 265 -10.56 -8.66 -12.72
N TYR A 266 -11.14 -9.68 -12.13
CA TYR A 266 -12.56 -9.67 -11.77
C TYR A 266 -12.85 -8.63 -10.68
N ILE A 267 -11.97 -8.47 -9.67
CA ILE A 267 -12.05 -7.38 -8.68
C ILE A 267 -11.99 -6.02 -9.36
N ALA A 268 -11.02 -5.77 -10.22
CA ALA A 268 -10.91 -4.52 -10.97
C ALA A 268 -12.17 -4.20 -11.77
N ALA A 269 -12.78 -5.23 -12.38
CA ALA A 269 -14.00 -5.07 -13.19
C ALA A 269 -15.28 -4.86 -12.36
N LYS A 270 -15.39 -5.47 -11.18
CA LYS A 270 -16.65 -5.57 -10.41
C LYS A 270 -16.76 -4.66 -9.21
N THR A 271 -15.62 -4.19 -8.68
CA THR A 271 -15.58 -3.39 -7.46
C THR A 271 -15.15 -1.95 -7.74
N GLN A 272 -15.14 -1.11 -6.70
CA GLN A 272 -14.57 0.24 -6.75
C GLN A 272 -13.14 0.28 -6.18
N THR A 273 -12.42 -0.83 -6.25
CA THR A 273 -11.02 -0.91 -5.81
C THR A 273 -10.14 -0.11 -6.75
N THR A 274 -9.30 0.75 -6.18
CA THR A 274 -8.33 1.58 -6.91
C THR A 274 -6.89 1.40 -6.42
N LYS A 275 -6.68 0.73 -5.30
CA LYS A 275 -5.38 0.40 -4.69
C LYS A 275 -5.31 -1.10 -4.41
N ALA A 276 -4.17 -1.73 -4.67
CA ALA A 276 -3.90 -3.12 -4.29
C ALA A 276 -2.48 -3.28 -3.73
N ASN A 277 -2.39 -3.80 -2.51
CA ASN A 277 -1.13 -4.00 -1.80
C ASN A 277 -0.42 -5.26 -2.30
N VAL A 278 0.85 -5.13 -2.69
CA VAL A 278 1.70 -6.26 -3.11
C VAL A 278 3.00 -6.21 -2.32
N ALA A 279 3.17 -7.12 -1.38
CA ALA A 279 4.30 -7.12 -0.44
C ALA A 279 5.23 -8.31 -0.61
N THR A 280 4.89 -9.45 -0.03
CA THR A 280 5.77 -10.63 0.06
C THR A 280 6.19 -11.15 -1.31
N ALA A 281 5.29 -11.13 -2.30
CA ALA A 281 5.59 -11.53 -3.67
C ALA A 281 6.80 -10.76 -4.26
N LEU A 282 6.83 -9.42 -4.10
CA LEU A 282 7.91 -8.59 -4.64
C LEU A 282 9.27 -8.92 -4.02
N GLN A 283 9.28 -9.21 -2.73
CA GLN A 283 10.49 -9.62 -2.03
C GLN A 283 10.99 -10.99 -2.53
N MET A 284 10.12 -11.99 -2.59
CA MET A 284 10.47 -13.35 -3.04
C MET A 284 10.97 -13.34 -4.48
N ILE A 285 10.30 -12.59 -5.35
CA ILE A 285 10.67 -12.39 -6.74
C ILE A 285 12.05 -11.72 -6.83
N SER A 286 12.30 -10.66 -6.08
CA SER A 286 13.59 -9.96 -6.09
C SER A 286 14.75 -10.86 -5.67
N TRP A 287 14.53 -11.77 -4.73
CA TRP A 287 15.54 -12.73 -4.29
C TRP A 287 15.84 -13.84 -5.29
N GLY A 288 15.01 -13.99 -6.33
CA GLY A 288 15.14 -15.03 -7.35
C GLY A 288 14.61 -16.37 -6.87
N LEU A 289 13.58 -16.37 -6.04
CA LEU A 289 12.87 -17.59 -5.67
C LEU A 289 11.90 -17.98 -6.77
N GLU A 290 11.60 -19.27 -6.85
CA GLU A 290 10.54 -19.80 -7.70
C GLU A 290 9.19 -19.38 -7.11
N VAL A 291 8.35 -18.76 -7.93
CA VAL A 291 7.03 -18.29 -7.55
C VAL A 291 5.99 -18.83 -8.54
N ASN A 292 4.78 -19.03 -8.07
CA ASN A 292 3.64 -19.32 -8.95
C ASN A 292 3.20 -18.05 -9.70
N ASP A 293 2.19 -18.17 -10.56
CA ASP A 293 1.64 -17.07 -11.36
C ASP A 293 1.09 -15.91 -10.51
N TYR A 294 0.94 -16.11 -9.21
CA TYR A 294 0.40 -15.13 -8.24
C TYR A 294 1.50 -14.50 -7.37
N GLY A 295 2.77 -14.81 -7.64
CA GLY A 295 3.89 -14.29 -6.87
C GLY A 295 4.14 -15.00 -5.53
N ASN A 296 3.42 -16.08 -5.21
CA ASN A 296 3.69 -16.88 -4.02
C ASN A 296 4.88 -17.79 -4.26
N ALA A 297 5.81 -17.85 -3.29
CA ALA A 297 6.95 -18.73 -3.36
C ALA A 297 6.52 -20.20 -3.36
N ILE A 298 7.13 -20.97 -4.24
CA ILE A 298 6.98 -22.43 -4.32
C ILE A 298 7.97 -23.06 -3.34
N LEU A 299 7.47 -24.01 -2.55
CA LEU A 299 8.27 -24.76 -1.59
C LEU A 299 8.53 -26.18 -2.11
N ASP A 300 9.69 -26.72 -1.76
CA ASP A 300 10.01 -28.13 -2.00
C ASP A 300 9.26 -29.07 -1.03
N SER A 301 9.45 -30.37 -1.18
CA SER A 301 8.84 -31.39 -0.30
C SER A 301 9.27 -31.32 1.17
N ARG A 302 10.27 -30.51 1.50
CA ARG A 302 10.79 -30.25 2.86
C ARG A 302 10.40 -28.88 3.37
N GLU A 303 9.48 -28.18 2.68
CA GLU A 303 9.03 -26.82 2.97
C GLU A 303 10.13 -25.75 2.82
N ASN A 304 11.18 -25.99 2.02
CA ASN A 304 12.20 -24.99 1.74
C ASN A 304 11.85 -24.21 0.48
N PHE A 305 12.26 -22.94 0.44
CA PHE A 305 12.15 -22.10 -0.75
C PHE A 305 13.05 -22.61 -1.87
N ILE A 306 12.52 -22.66 -3.09
CA ILE A 306 13.27 -23.07 -4.28
C ILE A 306 13.93 -21.83 -4.88
N LYS A 307 15.27 -21.81 -4.85
CA LYS A 307 16.07 -20.73 -5.49
C LYS A 307 16.29 -21.05 -6.96
N VAL A 308 15.94 -20.10 -7.83
CA VAL A 308 16.24 -20.21 -9.27
C VAL A 308 17.72 -19.97 -9.49
N LYS A 309 18.41 -20.96 -10.07
CA LYS A 309 19.86 -20.90 -10.27
C LYS A 309 20.26 -19.74 -11.19
N GLY A 310 21.21 -18.94 -10.74
CA GLY A 310 21.77 -17.82 -11.51
C GLY A 310 20.84 -16.60 -11.61
N ASP A 311 19.74 -16.57 -10.86
CA ASP A 311 18.76 -15.49 -10.91
C ASP A 311 18.56 -14.83 -9.53
N GLY A 312 18.11 -13.58 -9.51
CA GLY A 312 17.99 -12.79 -8.28
C GLY A 312 19.33 -12.59 -7.56
N MET A 313 19.35 -12.71 -6.22
CA MET A 313 20.60 -12.66 -5.45
C MET A 313 21.49 -13.88 -5.73
N ASN A 314 22.80 -13.75 -5.45
CA ASN A 314 23.73 -14.87 -5.66
C ASN A 314 23.49 -16.00 -4.67
N GLU A 315 23.90 -17.22 -5.05
CA GLU A 315 23.68 -18.45 -4.29
C GLU A 315 24.40 -18.40 -2.93
N GLU A 316 25.62 -17.86 -2.87
CA GLU A 316 26.41 -17.79 -1.63
C GLU A 316 25.67 -16.97 -0.56
N LEU A 317 25.12 -15.82 -0.96
CA LEU A 317 24.34 -14.99 -0.04
C LEU A 317 23.02 -15.68 0.34
N TRP A 318 22.39 -16.38 -0.58
CA TRP A 318 21.18 -17.12 -0.28
C TRP A 318 21.44 -18.27 0.71
N ASP A 319 22.53 -19.02 0.55
CA ASP A 319 22.93 -20.08 1.49
C ASP A 319 23.22 -19.51 2.89
N GLU A 320 23.81 -18.32 2.97
CA GLU A 320 24.03 -17.64 4.24
C GLU A 320 22.70 -17.21 4.89
N ILE A 321 21.78 -16.68 4.10
CA ILE A 321 20.42 -16.28 4.56
C ILE A 321 19.66 -17.49 5.09
N THR A 322 19.66 -18.61 4.36
CA THR A 322 18.95 -19.83 4.78
C THR A 322 19.55 -20.41 6.05
N THR A 323 20.87 -20.45 6.17
CA THR A 323 21.57 -20.86 7.40
C THR A 323 21.18 -19.98 8.59
N TYR A 324 21.13 -18.65 8.38
CA TYR A 324 20.69 -17.72 9.41
C TYR A 324 19.21 -17.93 9.79
N ALA A 325 18.35 -18.10 8.77
CA ALA A 325 16.93 -18.31 8.98
C ALA A 325 16.64 -19.59 9.78
N GLU A 326 17.35 -20.70 9.48
CA GLU A 326 17.28 -21.93 10.25
C GLU A 326 17.71 -21.74 11.72
N ALA A 327 18.82 -21.04 11.94
CA ALA A 327 19.34 -20.77 13.28
C ALA A 327 18.42 -19.90 14.14
N HIS A 328 17.54 -19.10 13.51
CA HIS A 328 16.62 -18.17 14.18
C HIS A 328 15.15 -18.58 14.05
N ASP A 329 14.88 -19.80 13.57
CA ASP A 329 13.52 -20.34 13.34
C ASP A 329 12.63 -19.45 12.44
N LEU A 330 13.24 -18.78 11.46
CA LEU A 330 12.54 -17.93 10.49
C LEU A 330 12.01 -18.80 9.32
N LYS A 331 10.87 -19.45 9.52
CA LYS A 331 10.23 -20.31 8.52
C LYS A 331 9.14 -19.60 7.76
N LYS A 332 8.82 -20.07 6.57
CA LYS A 332 7.72 -19.60 5.71
C LYS A 332 7.69 -18.05 5.62
N GLY A 333 6.58 -17.41 5.93
CA GLY A 333 6.42 -15.96 5.90
C GLY A 333 7.40 -15.19 6.78
N ASN A 334 7.90 -15.79 7.88
CA ASN A 334 8.84 -15.14 8.80
C ASN A 334 10.23 -14.90 8.20
N ILE A 335 10.57 -15.54 7.07
CA ILE A 335 11.83 -15.24 6.35
C ILE A 335 11.92 -13.76 5.92
N LYS A 336 10.78 -13.06 5.84
CA LYS A 336 10.74 -11.61 5.61
C LYS A 336 11.61 -10.82 6.59
N LYS A 337 11.79 -11.32 7.81
CA LYS A 337 12.58 -10.69 8.89
C LYS A 337 14.08 -10.65 8.63
N ILE A 338 14.60 -11.29 7.57
CA ILE A 338 16.02 -11.19 7.18
C ILE A 338 16.38 -9.85 6.52
N ASN A 339 15.41 -9.03 6.15
CA ASN A 339 15.67 -7.78 5.42
C ASN A 339 16.69 -6.89 6.15
N LEU A 340 16.47 -6.57 7.43
CA LEU A 340 17.38 -5.70 8.18
C LEU A 340 18.76 -6.35 8.44
N PRO A 341 18.86 -7.61 8.93
CA PRO A 341 20.15 -8.25 9.13
C PRO A 341 21.01 -8.37 7.88
N PHE A 342 20.42 -8.53 6.71
CA PHE A 342 21.13 -8.76 5.46
C PHE A 342 21.14 -7.59 4.49
N GLU A 343 20.52 -6.46 4.81
CA GLU A 343 20.44 -5.29 3.91
C GLU A 343 21.79 -4.88 3.34
N ASN A 344 22.82 -4.73 4.19
CA ASN A 344 24.15 -4.35 3.73
C ASN A 344 24.74 -5.36 2.74
N LYS A 345 24.55 -6.66 2.95
CA LYS A 345 25.06 -7.71 2.08
C LYS A 345 24.29 -7.76 0.75
N ILE A 346 22.96 -7.59 0.81
CA ILE A 346 22.11 -7.50 -0.37
C ILE A 346 22.53 -6.31 -1.24
N MET A 347 22.73 -5.14 -0.63
CA MET A 347 23.10 -3.91 -1.34
C MET A 347 24.58 -3.91 -1.82
N ALA A 348 25.45 -4.68 -1.17
CA ALA A 348 26.86 -4.81 -1.56
C ALA A 348 27.10 -5.81 -2.70
N GLN A 349 26.09 -6.55 -3.15
CA GLN A 349 26.23 -7.46 -4.29
C GLN A 349 26.68 -6.72 -5.55
N PRO A 350 27.39 -7.41 -6.48
CA PRO A 350 27.77 -6.84 -7.76
C PRO A 350 26.59 -6.17 -8.49
N GLN A 351 26.87 -5.08 -9.18
CA GLN A 351 25.82 -4.33 -9.91
C GLN A 351 24.98 -5.23 -10.82
N ALA A 352 25.62 -6.17 -11.53
CA ALA A 352 24.92 -7.10 -12.43
C ALA A 352 23.90 -7.99 -11.68
N ILE A 353 24.18 -8.38 -10.44
CA ILE A 353 23.26 -9.15 -9.60
C ILE A 353 22.09 -8.27 -9.15
N ARG A 354 22.38 -7.06 -8.66
CA ARG A 354 21.33 -6.12 -8.27
C ARG A 354 20.40 -5.76 -9.43
N GLU A 355 20.95 -5.60 -10.63
CA GLU A 355 20.14 -5.36 -11.85
C GLU A 355 19.23 -6.55 -12.18
N LYS A 356 19.66 -7.80 -11.98
CA LYS A 356 18.78 -8.97 -12.12
C LYS A 356 17.64 -8.93 -11.10
N MET A 357 17.94 -8.61 -9.83
CA MET A 357 16.93 -8.50 -8.78
C MET A 357 15.87 -7.43 -9.12
N ILE A 358 16.33 -6.27 -9.61
CA ILE A 358 15.45 -5.17 -10.05
C ILE A 358 14.59 -5.60 -11.24
N ALA A 359 15.20 -6.22 -12.27
CA ALA A 359 14.50 -6.61 -13.50
C ALA A 359 13.39 -7.65 -13.23
N ARG A 360 13.57 -8.55 -12.27
CA ARG A 360 12.53 -9.51 -11.88
C ARG A 360 11.30 -8.81 -11.33
N VAL A 361 11.50 -7.84 -10.44
CA VAL A 361 10.40 -7.03 -9.88
C VAL A 361 9.74 -6.20 -10.98
N GLU A 362 10.54 -5.57 -11.85
CA GLU A 362 10.07 -4.79 -13.00
C GLU A 362 9.14 -5.63 -13.88
N ASN A 363 9.55 -6.83 -14.25
CA ASN A 363 8.75 -7.72 -15.12
C ASN A 363 7.42 -8.10 -14.46
N PHE A 364 7.45 -8.50 -13.19
CA PHE A 364 6.23 -8.88 -12.47
C PHE A 364 5.26 -7.71 -12.29
N VAL A 365 5.77 -6.56 -11.85
CA VAL A 365 4.94 -5.35 -11.64
C VAL A 365 4.39 -4.84 -12.97
N SER A 366 5.17 -4.91 -14.07
CA SER A 366 4.68 -4.53 -15.41
C SER A 366 3.52 -5.40 -15.85
N GLU A 367 3.63 -6.73 -15.67
CA GLU A 367 2.54 -7.66 -15.98
C GLU A 367 1.28 -7.34 -15.18
N MET A 368 1.43 -7.07 -13.87
CA MET A 368 0.31 -6.72 -13.01
C MET A 368 -0.35 -5.38 -13.42
N LEU A 369 0.43 -4.34 -13.70
CA LEU A 369 -0.09 -3.02 -14.05
C LEU A 369 -0.86 -3.05 -15.37
N VAL A 370 -0.33 -3.76 -16.39
CA VAL A 370 -0.88 -3.74 -17.76
C VAL A 370 -1.98 -4.79 -17.91
N ASN A 371 -1.67 -6.05 -17.59
CA ASN A 371 -2.53 -7.18 -17.96
C ASN A 371 -3.53 -7.60 -16.87
N VAL A 372 -3.33 -7.13 -15.62
CA VAL A 372 -4.20 -7.49 -14.49
C VAL A 372 -5.03 -6.31 -14.02
N PHE A 373 -4.40 -5.17 -13.78
CA PHE A 373 -5.03 -4.03 -13.11
C PHE A 373 -5.45 -2.88 -14.05
N ASN A 374 -5.21 -2.99 -15.36
CA ASN A 374 -5.59 -1.95 -16.34
C ASN A 374 -5.06 -0.55 -15.97
N ALA A 375 -3.88 -0.47 -15.34
CA ALA A 375 -3.32 0.77 -14.80
C ALA A 375 -2.41 1.52 -15.80
N GLU A 376 -2.19 1.00 -16.99
CA GLU A 376 -1.39 1.68 -18.02
C GLU A 376 -1.98 3.05 -18.39
N ASN A 377 -1.11 4.01 -18.70
CA ASN A 377 -1.46 5.40 -19.05
C ASN A 377 -2.22 6.18 -17.97
N THR A 378 -2.18 5.73 -16.70
CA THR A 378 -2.77 6.48 -15.59
C THR A 378 -1.86 7.60 -15.07
N ALA A 379 -0.58 7.63 -15.45
CA ALA A 379 0.30 8.74 -15.14
C ALA A 379 -0.17 10.05 -15.78
N ASP A 380 -0.61 10.00 -17.04
CA ASP A 380 -1.16 11.18 -17.71
C ASP A 380 -2.43 11.68 -17.04
N LEU A 381 -3.32 10.76 -16.62
CA LEU A 381 -4.53 11.10 -15.89
C LEU A 381 -4.23 11.72 -14.51
N ALA A 382 -3.17 11.27 -13.84
CA ALA A 382 -2.72 11.86 -12.59
C ALA A 382 -2.16 13.28 -12.80
N LEU A 383 -1.41 13.51 -13.88
CA LEU A 383 -0.99 14.85 -14.26
C LEU A 383 -2.19 15.77 -14.55
N GLU A 384 -3.18 15.28 -15.29
CA GLU A 384 -4.42 16.01 -15.53
C GLU A 384 -5.11 16.41 -14.24
N CYS A 385 -5.25 15.48 -13.27
CA CYS A 385 -5.86 15.79 -11.97
C CYS A 385 -5.14 16.93 -11.25
N ILE A 386 -3.79 16.92 -11.25
CA ILE A 386 -2.98 17.99 -10.66
C ILE A 386 -3.19 19.33 -11.39
N LEU A 387 -3.16 19.31 -12.72
CA LEU A 387 -3.27 20.51 -13.55
C LEU A 387 -4.69 21.12 -13.47
N GLU A 388 -5.73 20.29 -13.44
CA GLU A 388 -7.13 20.71 -13.26
C GLU A 388 -7.36 21.33 -11.89
N ALA A 389 -6.81 20.73 -10.82
CA ALA A 389 -6.86 21.27 -9.46
C ALA A 389 -6.02 22.55 -9.30
N GLY A 390 -4.98 22.74 -10.14
CA GLY A 390 -4.02 23.83 -10.00
C GLY A 390 -3.19 23.77 -8.70
N SER A 391 -3.14 22.62 -8.03
CA SER A 391 -2.59 22.42 -6.70
C SER A 391 -2.15 20.97 -6.47
N HIS A 392 -1.32 20.76 -5.42
CA HIS A 392 -1.03 19.44 -4.88
C HIS A 392 -2.22 18.81 -4.12
N ASP A 393 -3.15 19.63 -3.69
CA ASP A 393 -4.40 19.19 -3.05
C ASP A 393 -5.50 19.12 -4.12
N VAL A 394 -5.90 17.92 -4.46
CA VAL A 394 -7.00 17.66 -5.40
C VAL A 394 -8.37 17.59 -4.70
N GLY A 395 -8.40 17.94 -3.42
CA GLY A 395 -9.61 17.98 -2.62
C GLY A 395 -10.15 16.58 -2.23
N VAL A 396 -11.27 16.60 -1.51
CA VAL A 396 -11.98 15.39 -1.11
C VAL A 396 -12.99 14.95 -2.19
N LYS A 397 -13.29 13.66 -2.29
CA LYS A 397 -14.33 13.12 -3.20
C LYS A 397 -15.73 13.30 -2.64
N GLY A 398 -15.86 12.97 -1.36
CA GLY A 398 -17.14 12.96 -0.67
C GLY A 398 -17.59 14.35 -0.21
N LYS A 399 -18.82 14.40 0.21
CA LYS A 399 -19.41 15.53 0.96
C LYS A 399 -20.08 14.99 2.21
N ARG A 400 -20.24 15.85 3.23
CA ARG A 400 -20.99 15.45 4.41
C ARG A 400 -22.47 15.29 4.06
N ILE A 401 -23.01 14.12 4.38
CA ILE A 401 -24.43 13.77 4.25
C ILE A 401 -25.02 13.27 5.58
N GLU A 402 -24.16 12.90 6.53
CA GLU A 402 -24.56 12.48 7.88
C GLU A 402 -24.69 13.67 8.83
N GLU A 403 -25.62 13.58 9.77
CA GLU A 403 -25.84 14.62 10.79
C GLU A 403 -24.92 14.41 11.99
N PRO A 404 -24.04 15.37 12.34
CA PRO A 404 -23.08 15.20 13.44
C PRO A 404 -23.74 14.88 14.78
N ALA A 405 -24.94 15.43 15.04
CA ALA A 405 -25.66 15.18 16.28
C ALA A 405 -26.07 13.70 16.47
N GLU A 406 -26.16 12.92 15.37
CA GLU A 406 -26.46 11.50 15.39
C GLU A 406 -25.20 10.62 15.58
N TRP A 407 -24.01 11.23 15.64
CA TRP A 407 -22.71 10.54 15.72
C TRP A 407 -21.83 11.11 16.84
N THR A 408 -22.45 11.55 17.97
CA THR A 408 -21.71 11.82 19.21
C THR A 408 -21.14 10.53 19.78
N GLU A 409 -20.13 10.61 20.65
CA GLU A 409 -19.52 9.40 21.26
C GLU A 409 -20.55 8.46 21.87
N SER A 410 -21.54 8.96 22.62
CA SER A 410 -22.62 8.14 23.17
C SER A 410 -23.42 7.44 22.07
N ARG A 411 -23.77 8.17 21.01
CA ARG A 411 -24.51 7.61 19.87
C ARG A 411 -23.71 6.58 19.09
N ILE A 412 -22.40 6.79 18.96
CA ILE A 412 -21.48 5.82 18.31
C ILE A 412 -21.55 4.50 19.08
N ARG A 413 -21.40 4.52 20.42
CA ARG A 413 -21.46 3.32 21.26
C ARG A 413 -22.84 2.64 21.22
N GLU A 414 -23.92 3.41 21.22
CA GLU A 414 -25.29 2.89 21.08
C GLU A 414 -25.49 2.20 19.72
N LYS A 415 -25.02 2.80 18.63
CA LYS A 415 -25.14 2.24 17.27
C LYS A 415 -24.28 0.97 17.11
N CYS A 416 -23.07 0.98 17.66
CA CYS A 416 -22.17 -0.18 17.63
C CYS A 416 -22.79 -1.42 18.31
N ALA A 417 -23.49 -1.22 19.43
CA ALA A 417 -24.16 -2.31 20.14
C ALA A 417 -25.28 -2.99 19.32
N LEU A 418 -25.73 -2.38 18.22
CA LEU A 418 -26.72 -2.94 17.30
C LEU A 418 -26.10 -3.72 16.14
N ILE A 419 -24.78 -3.60 15.95
CA ILE A 419 -24.06 -4.32 14.90
C ILE A 419 -23.66 -5.68 15.47
N SER A 420 -23.91 -6.74 14.71
CA SER A 420 -23.49 -8.10 15.12
C SER A 420 -21.96 -8.16 15.23
N SER A 421 -21.46 -8.43 16.43
CA SER A 421 -20.03 -8.40 16.77
C SER A 421 -19.35 -9.77 16.68
N ASP A 422 -19.95 -10.75 15.99
CA ASP A 422 -19.31 -12.06 15.82
C ASP A 422 -18.16 -11.98 14.81
N LYS A 423 -17.03 -11.42 15.27
CA LYS A 423 -15.81 -11.28 14.49
C LYS A 423 -14.99 -12.57 14.38
N GLY A 424 -15.51 -13.69 14.89
CA GLY A 424 -14.78 -14.95 14.97
C GLY A 424 -13.64 -14.92 16.02
N PRO A 425 -12.86 -15.99 16.13
CA PRO A 425 -11.75 -16.03 17.09
C PRO A 425 -10.69 -14.98 16.75
N GLU A 426 -10.26 -14.24 17.77
CA GLU A 426 -9.12 -13.34 17.67
C GLU A 426 -7.90 -14.12 17.18
N GLY A 427 -7.36 -13.73 16.03
CA GLY A 427 -6.11 -14.25 15.52
C GLY A 427 -4.97 -13.35 15.97
N ASP A 428 -3.89 -13.95 16.45
CA ASP A 428 -2.63 -13.25 16.70
C ASP A 428 -1.92 -13.17 15.33
N PHE A 429 -2.17 -12.08 14.59
CA PHE A 429 -1.53 -11.83 13.30
C PHE A 429 -0.39 -10.84 13.49
N ASP A 430 0.82 -11.37 13.60
CA ASP A 430 2.05 -10.60 13.37
C ASP A 430 2.17 -10.35 11.86
N ASP A 431 1.76 -9.18 11.40
CA ASP A 431 2.04 -8.68 10.04
C ASP A 431 3.54 -8.47 9.79
#